data_2f690de99f16ef50fbd3f3a6866dea72
#
_entry.id   2f690de99f16ef50fbd3f3a6866dea72
#
_cell.length_a   1.000
_cell.length_b   1.000
_cell.length_c   1.000
_cell.angle_alpha   90.00
_cell.angle_beta   90.00
_cell.angle_gamma   90.00
#
_symmetry.space_group_name_H-M   'P 1'
#
loop_
_entity.id
_entity.type
_entity.pdbx_description
1 polymer ?
#
loop_
_entity_poly.entity_id
_entity_poly.type
_entity_poly.pdbx_seq_one_letter_code
_entity_poly.pdbx_strand_id
1 'polypeptide(L)'
;SEGVLTYQGAPSAVVAADVEMITSPDAPPISKPEFEHATQIFFERCAGCHGVLRKGATGKPLTPDLTRAKGTAYLEALINFGSPAGMPNWGSSGALSKDEVNAMARFLQHDPPNPPEFGMPQMRETWKVLVPVAARPAAPQHSRNIDNFFSVTLRDAGKIALIDGDTKQIITILSTGYAVHISRPSHSGRYLYVIGRDAKIDLID
;
A
#
# COMPACT_ATOMS: atom_id res chain seq x y z
N SER A 1 -21.37 -36.03 44.48
CA SER A 1 -21.71 -36.30 43.07
C SER A 1 -21.80 -34.97 42.32
N GLU A 2 -20.72 -34.65 41.60
CA GLU A 2 -20.60 -33.49 40.76
C GLU A 2 -21.23 -33.79 39.39
N GLY A 3 -22.29 -33.04 39.05
CA GLY A 3 -22.93 -33.11 37.75
C GLY A 3 -22.12 -32.36 36.70
N VAL A 4 -21.55 -33.09 35.77
CA VAL A 4 -20.92 -32.49 34.55
C VAL A 4 -22.03 -32.08 33.59
N LEU A 5 -22.19 -30.77 33.38
CA LEU A 5 -23.02 -30.21 32.35
C LEU A 5 -22.29 -30.32 31.01
N THR A 6 -22.66 -31.31 30.19
CA THR A 6 -22.25 -31.39 28.80
C THR A 6 -23.12 -30.46 27.94
N TYR A 7 -22.53 -29.37 27.43
CA TYR A 7 -23.14 -28.51 26.43
C TYR A 7 -23.06 -29.20 25.05
N GLN A 8 -24.16 -29.76 24.61
CA GLN A 8 -24.34 -30.21 23.22
C GLN A 8 -24.94 -29.06 22.42
N GLY A 9 -24.11 -28.14 21.98
CA GLY A 9 -24.45 -27.19 20.93
C GLY A 9 -24.44 -27.93 19.60
N ALA A 10 -25.59 -28.02 18.94
CA ALA A 10 -25.66 -28.45 17.55
C ALA A 10 -24.79 -27.52 16.69
N PRO A 11 -24.02 -28.02 15.72
CA PRO A 11 -23.31 -27.16 14.81
C PRO A 11 -24.35 -26.37 14.02
N SER A 12 -24.40 -25.05 14.21
CA SER A 12 -25.06 -24.17 13.28
C SER A 12 -24.41 -24.38 11.92
N ALA A 13 -25.14 -24.99 10.99
CA ALA A 13 -24.78 -24.96 9.59
C ALA A 13 -24.76 -23.49 9.18
N VAL A 14 -23.59 -22.90 9.12
CA VAL A 14 -23.37 -21.64 8.43
C VAL A 14 -23.66 -21.95 6.97
N VAL A 15 -24.86 -21.61 6.53
CA VAL A 15 -25.20 -21.61 5.10
C VAL A 15 -24.21 -20.62 4.50
N ALA A 16 -23.25 -21.13 3.71
CA ALA A 16 -22.35 -20.28 2.95
C ALA A 16 -23.27 -19.41 2.07
N ALA A 17 -23.30 -18.11 2.36
CA ALA A 17 -24.02 -17.18 1.50
C ALA A 17 -23.43 -17.35 0.09
N ASP A 18 -24.31 -17.46 -0.92
CA ASP A 18 -23.88 -17.51 -2.33
C ASP A 18 -23.03 -16.26 -2.61
N VAL A 19 -21.72 -16.44 -2.70
CA VAL A 19 -20.81 -15.34 -2.97
C VAL A 19 -20.93 -15.00 -4.45
N GLU A 20 -21.34 -13.78 -4.76
CA GLU A 20 -21.43 -13.27 -6.14
C GLU A 20 -20.06 -13.41 -6.83
N MET A 21 -20.05 -14.07 -7.99
CA MET A 21 -18.86 -14.29 -8.79
C MET A 21 -18.83 -13.34 -9.99
N ILE A 22 -17.67 -12.75 -10.22
CA ILE A 22 -17.38 -11.99 -11.45
C ILE A 22 -16.77 -12.95 -12.45
N THR A 23 -17.42 -13.11 -13.58
CA THR A 23 -16.99 -13.97 -14.68
C THR A 23 -16.83 -13.13 -15.94
N SER A 24 -15.76 -13.36 -16.67
CA SER A 24 -15.52 -12.78 -17.99
C SER A 24 -15.00 -13.87 -18.92
N PRO A 25 -15.29 -13.82 -20.22
CA PRO A 25 -14.71 -14.77 -21.17
C PRO A 25 -13.18 -14.76 -21.05
N ASP A 26 -12.60 -15.95 -21.06
CA ASP A 26 -11.14 -16.16 -21.02
C ASP A 26 -10.40 -15.64 -19.78
N ALA A 27 -11.12 -15.25 -18.71
CA ALA A 27 -10.53 -14.85 -17.44
C ALA A 27 -10.89 -15.84 -16.33
N PRO A 28 -9.99 -16.12 -15.39
CA PRO A 28 -10.29 -16.97 -14.23
C PRO A 28 -11.41 -16.33 -13.39
N PRO A 29 -12.35 -17.12 -12.84
CA PRO A 29 -13.42 -16.57 -12.00
C PRO A 29 -12.81 -15.94 -10.73
N ILE A 30 -13.42 -14.85 -10.28
CA ILE A 30 -13.07 -14.14 -9.05
C ILE A 30 -14.33 -13.74 -8.32
N SER A 31 -14.35 -13.87 -7.01
CA SER A 31 -15.51 -13.41 -6.24
C SER A 31 -15.55 -11.88 -6.21
N LYS A 32 -16.75 -11.32 -6.08
CA LYS A 32 -16.94 -9.87 -6.02
C LYS A 32 -16.14 -9.23 -4.87
N PRO A 33 -16.13 -9.77 -3.64
CA PRO A 33 -15.29 -9.24 -2.56
C PRO A 33 -13.79 -9.27 -2.89
N GLU A 34 -13.29 -10.34 -3.50
CA GLU A 34 -11.90 -10.43 -3.94
C GLU A 34 -11.58 -9.38 -5.02
N PHE A 35 -12.50 -9.18 -5.98
CA PHE A 35 -12.34 -8.19 -7.04
C PHE A 35 -12.30 -6.77 -6.50
N GLU A 36 -13.20 -6.44 -5.58
CA GLU A 36 -13.25 -5.12 -4.93
C GLU A 36 -11.99 -4.87 -4.10
N HIS A 37 -11.55 -5.84 -3.32
CA HIS A 37 -10.30 -5.75 -2.56
C HIS A 37 -9.07 -5.65 -3.47
N ALA A 38 -9.02 -6.45 -4.54
CA ALA A 38 -7.95 -6.36 -5.53
C ALA A 38 -7.95 -5.01 -6.27
N THR A 39 -9.13 -4.42 -6.51
CA THR A 39 -9.25 -3.07 -7.05
C THR A 39 -8.57 -2.05 -6.15
N GLN A 40 -8.83 -2.11 -4.84
CA GLN A 40 -8.19 -1.23 -3.87
C GLN A 40 -6.67 -1.41 -3.86
N ILE A 41 -6.18 -2.65 -3.77
CA ILE A 41 -4.73 -2.94 -3.81
C ILE A 41 -4.09 -2.40 -5.10
N PHE A 42 -4.76 -2.58 -6.25
CA PHE A 42 -4.24 -2.10 -7.52
C PHE A 42 -4.02 -0.59 -7.52
N PHE A 43 -5.01 0.19 -7.08
CA PHE A 43 -4.90 1.64 -7.06
C PHE A 43 -3.91 2.15 -6.01
N GLU A 44 -3.78 1.48 -4.87
CA GLU A 44 -2.84 1.87 -3.82
C GLU A 44 -1.38 1.53 -4.16
N ARG A 45 -1.13 0.41 -4.87
CA ARG A 45 0.21 -0.14 -5.00
C ARG A 45 0.71 -0.32 -6.43
N CYS A 46 -0.17 -0.50 -7.39
CA CYS A 46 0.20 -0.91 -8.76
C CYS A 46 0.02 0.21 -9.78
N ALA A 47 -1.05 1.00 -9.65
CA ALA A 47 -1.45 2.00 -10.63
C ALA A 47 -0.40 3.10 -10.86
N GLY A 48 0.40 3.44 -9.84
CA GLY A 48 1.47 4.42 -9.95
C GLY A 48 2.53 4.06 -11.00
N CYS A 49 2.77 2.77 -11.21
CA CYS A 49 3.71 2.28 -12.23
C CYS A 49 3.01 1.76 -13.49
N HIS A 50 1.86 1.12 -13.34
CA HIS A 50 1.17 0.46 -14.46
C HIS A 50 0.07 1.31 -15.11
N GLY A 51 -0.20 2.49 -14.56
CA GLY A 51 -1.27 3.39 -14.99
C GLY A 51 -2.64 2.96 -14.48
N VAL A 52 -3.51 3.92 -14.19
CA VAL A 52 -4.86 3.68 -13.63
C VAL A 52 -5.76 2.87 -14.57
N LEU A 53 -5.55 3.00 -15.87
CA LEU A 53 -6.25 2.22 -16.91
C LEU A 53 -5.42 1.02 -17.40
N ARG A 54 -4.39 0.63 -16.68
CA ARG A 54 -3.48 -0.49 -17.01
C ARG A 54 -2.78 -0.39 -18.37
N LYS A 55 -2.72 0.81 -18.95
CA LYS A 55 -2.06 1.05 -20.26
C LYS A 55 -0.55 1.21 -20.16
N GLY A 56 0.01 1.07 -18.96
CA GLY A 56 1.42 1.29 -18.67
C GLY A 56 1.72 2.73 -18.30
N ALA A 57 2.86 2.93 -17.64
CA ALA A 57 3.50 4.21 -17.34
C ALA A 57 5.01 3.96 -17.21
N THR A 58 5.61 3.99 -16.01
CA THR A 58 6.98 3.52 -15.79
C THR A 58 7.08 1.99 -15.80
N GLY A 59 5.98 1.29 -15.46
CA GLY A 59 5.82 -0.16 -15.59
C GLY A 59 5.15 -0.54 -16.91
N LYS A 60 5.27 -1.81 -17.28
CA LYS A 60 4.65 -2.34 -18.51
C LYS A 60 3.12 -2.27 -18.44
N PRO A 61 2.42 -2.21 -19.60
CA PRO A 61 0.97 -2.32 -19.62
C PRO A 61 0.48 -3.68 -19.10
N LEU A 62 -0.68 -3.65 -18.45
CA LEU A 62 -1.37 -4.82 -17.87
C LEU A 62 -2.80 -4.92 -18.45
N THR A 63 -2.91 -4.74 -19.77
CA THR A 63 -4.19 -4.92 -20.47
C THR A 63 -4.61 -6.39 -20.44
N PRO A 64 -5.93 -6.71 -20.41
CA PRO A 64 -6.41 -8.08 -20.26
C PRO A 64 -5.87 -9.07 -21.28
N ASP A 65 -5.68 -8.65 -22.52
CA ASP A 65 -5.07 -9.46 -23.59
C ASP A 65 -3.65 -9.91 -23.23
N LEU A 66 -2.83 -9.00 -22.68
CA LEU A 66 -1.46 -9.29 -22.27
C LEU A 66 -1.40 -10.17 -21.01
N THR A 67 -2.27 -9.91 -20.05
CA THR A 67 -2.26 -10.63 -18.77
C THR A 67 -2.86 -12.03 -18.91
N ARG A 68 -3.90 -12.21 -19.72
CA ARG A 68 -4.45 -13.53 -20.07
C ARG A 68 -3.43 -14.40 -20.81
N ALA A 69 -2.68 -13.81 -21.74
CA ALA A 69 -1.62 -14.53 -22.44
C ALA A 69 -0.49 -15.03 -21.51
N LYS A 70 -0.28 -14.37 -20.37
CA LYS A 70 0.70 -14.79 -19.34
C LYS A 70 0.12 -15.84 -18.39
N GLY A 71 -1.14 -15.77 -18.08
CA GLY A 71 -1.84 -16.68 -17.19
C GLY A 71 -1.57 -16.44 -15.70
N THR A 72 -2.42 -17.02 -14.86
CA THR A 72 -2.43 -16.78 -13.42
C THR A 72 -1.11 -17.13 -12.75
N ALA A 73 -0.53 -18.31 -13.03
CA ALA A 73 0.69 -18.75 -12.37
C ALA A 73 1.90 -17.84 -12.63
N TYR A 74 2.03 -17.33 -13.86
CA TYR A 74 3.09 -16.38 -14.20
C TYR A 74 2.89 -15.05 -13.46
N LEU A 75 1.65 -14.55 -13.43
CA LEU A 75 1.32 -13.30 -12.75
C LEU A 75 1.53 -13.41 -11.23
N GLU A 76 1.13 -14.53 -10.62
CA GLU A 76 1.42 -14.81 -9.22
C GLU A 76 2.93 -14.78 -8.92
N ALA A 77 3.72 -15.49 -9.70
CA ALA A 77 5.16 -15.52 -9.52
C ALA A 77 5.77 -14.11 -9.61
N LEU A 78 5.34 -13.33 -10.62
CA LEU A 78 5.83 -11.98 -10.82
C LEU A 78 5.42 -11.02 -9.70
N ILE A 79 4.18 -11.09 -9.22
CA ILE A 79 3.70 -10.28 -8.09
C ILE A 79 4.41 -10.68 -6.80
N ASN A 80 4.59 -11.99 -6.59
CA ASN A 80 5.23 -12.51 -5.39
C ASN A 80 6.71 -12.13 -5.30
N PHE A 81 7.47 -12.32 -6.36
CA PHE A 81 8.93 -12.17 -6.35
C PHE A 81 9.44 -10.87 -6.97
N GLY A 82 8.58 -10.13 -7.66
CA GLY A 82 8.98 -8.92 -8.37
C GLY A 82 9.86 -9.20 -9.58
N SER A 83 10.60 -8.17 -10.02
CA SER A 83 11.55 -8.30 -11.13
C SER A 83 12.78 -7.43 -10.93
N PRO A 84 13.93 -7.81 -11.50
CA PRO A 84 15.15 -6.99 -11.49
C PRO A 84 14.95 -5.61 -12.15
N ALA A 85 13.93 -5.46 -13.01
CA ALA A 85 13.58 -4.20 -13.65
C ALA A 85 12.85 -3.20 -12.73
N GLY A 86 12.73 -3.51 -11.44
CA GLY A 86 12.21 -2.60 -10.43
C GLY A 86 10.76 -2.84 -10.02
N MET A 87 10.14 -3.94 -10.42
CA MET A 87 8.86 -4.35 -9.84
C MET A 87 9.11 -4.92 -8.44
N PRO A 88 8.43 -4.40 -7.39
CA PRO A 88 8.64 -4.89 -6.04
C PRO A 88 8.17 -6.33 -5.84
N ASN A 89 8.76 -7.01 -4.88
CA ASN A 89 8.44 -8.38 -4.48
C ASN A 89 7.30 -8.40 -3.44
N TRP A 90 6.10 -8.04 -3.87
CA TRP A 90 4.95 -7.78 -3.00
C TRP A 90 4.59 -8.92 -2.05
N GLY A 91 4.59 -10.15 -2.54
CA GLY A 91 4.25 -11.33 -1.72
C GLY A 91 5.41 -11.74 -0.81
N SER A 92 6.62 -11.94 -1.34
CA SER A 92 7.75 -12.43 -0.55
C SER A 92 8.26 -11.42 0.47
N SER A 93 7.95 -10.13 0.31
CA SER A 93 8.19 -9.11 1.33
C SER A 93 7.15 -9.09 2.45
N GLY A 94 6.06 -9.84 2.31
CA GLY A 94 4.94 -9.82 3.26
C GLY A 94 4.01 -8.61 3.10
N ALA A 95 4.17 -7.78 2.06
CA ALA A 95 3.30 -6.63 1.79
C ALA A 95 1.92 -7.04 1.27
N LEU A 96 1.83 -8.19 0.62
CA LEU A 96 0.59 -8.87 0.23
C LEU A 96 0.62 -10.31 0.76
N SER A 97 -0.50 -10.79 1.24
CA SER A 97 -0.70 -12.20 1.59
C SER A 97 -0.72 -13.08 0.33
N LYS A 98 -0.58 -14.38 0.52
CA LYS A 98 -0.66 -15.35 -0.58
C LYS A 98 -2.01 -15.29 -1.30
N ASP A 99 -3.10 -15.11 -0.56
CA ASP A 99 -4.44 -15.02 -1.12
C ASP A 99 -4.63 -13.73 -1.91
N GLU A 100 -4.08 -12.62 -1.44
CA GLU A 100 -4.08 -11.34 -2.17
C GLU A 100 -3.26 -11.43 -3.46
N VAL A 101 -2.10 -12.09 -3.45
CA VAL A 101 -1.28 -12.32 -4.65
C VAL A 101 -2.07 -13.12 -5.68
N ASN A 102 -2.74 -14.20 -5.27
CA ASN A 102 -3.59 -15.01 -6.16
C ASN A 102 -4.78 -14.20 -6.68
N ALA A 103 -5.49 -13.48 -5.81
CA ALA A 103 -6.61 -12.63 -6.20
C ALA A 103 -6.17 -11.55 -7.21
N MET A 104 -5.02 -10.90 -6.98
CA MET A 104 -4.45 -9.92 -7.90
C MET A 104 -4.13 -10.53 -9.26
N ALA A 105 -3.55 -11.73 -9.30
CA ALA A 105 -3.22 -12.41 -10.55
C ALA A 105 -4.48 -12.75 -11.38
N ARG A 106 -5.58 -13.13 -10.72
CA ARG A 106 -6.89 -13.36 -11.38
C ARG A 106 -7.53 -12.02 -11.79
N PHE A 107 -7.54 -11.05 -10.92
CA PHE A 107 -8.09 -9.70 -11.15
C PHE A 107 -7.48 -9.02 -12.38
N LEU A 108 -6.18 -9.12 -12.58
CA LEU A 108 -5.50 -8.51 -13.73
C LEU A 108 -5.92 -9.08 -15.09
N GLN A 109 -6.56 -10.24 -15.13
CA GLN A 109 -7.05 -10.87 -16.35
C GLN A 109 -8.49 -10.44 -16.72
N HIS A 110 -9.17 -9.72 -15.82
CA HIS A 110 -10.45 -9.07 -16.08
C HIS A 110 -10.27 -7.66 -16.62
N ASP A 111 -11.30 -7.12 -17.23
CA ASP A 111 -11.30 -5.73 -17.66
C ASP A 111 -11.08 -4.81 -16.45
N PRO A 112 -10.29 -3.73 -16.61
CA PRO A 112 -10.04 -2.82 -15.51
C PRO A 112 -11.33 -2.16 -15.06
N PRO A 113 -11.58 -2.06 -13.73
CA PRO A 113 -12.69 -1.28 -13.23
C PRO A 113 -12.49 0.21 -13.55
N ASN A 114 -13.57 0.98 -13.50
CA ASN A 114 -13.44 2.44 -13.55
C ASN A 114 -12.54 2.90 -12.40
N PRO A 115 -11.57 3.79 -12.66
CA PRO A 115 -10.75 4.35 -11.60
C PRO A 115 -11.64 5.00 -10.53
N PRO A 116 -11.38 4.77 -9.24
CA PRO A 116 -12.10 5.46 -8.19
C PRO A 116 -11.82 6.96 -8.27
N GLU A 117 -12.81 7.77 -7.96
CA GLU A 117 -12.59 9.19 -7.75
C GLU A 117 -11.72 9.38 -6.50
N PHE A 118 -10.67 10.19 -6.65
CA PHE A 118 -9.81 10.57 -5.54
C PHE A 118 -9.54 12.06 -5.56
N GLY A 119 -10.53 12.81 -5.08
CA GLY A 119 -10.46 14.26 -4.94
C GLY A 119 -10.34 14.68 -3.47
N MET A 120 -10.55 15.97 -3.20
CA MET A 120 -10.46 16.52 -1.84
C MET A 120 -11.36 15.82 -0.80
N PRO A 121 -12.60 15.38 -1.12
CA PRO A 121 -13.41 14.62 -0.15
C PRO A 121 -12.70 13.35 0.29
N GLN A 122 -12.24 12.50 -0.64
CA GLN A 122 -11.57 11.25 -0.36
C GLN A 122 -10.23 11.46 0.37
N MET A 123 -9.48 12.49 0.01
CA MET A 123 -8.26 12.87 0.73
C MET A 123 -8.55 13.19 2.20
N ARG A 124 -9.63 13.91 2.49
CA ARG A 124 -10.03 14.23 3.86
C ARG A 124 -10.42 12.99 4.67
N GLU A 125 -11.08 12.02 4.07
CA GLU A 125 -11.45 10.75 4.70
C GLU A 125 -10.22 9.93 5.08
N THR A 126 -9.16 9.98 4.27
CA THR A 126 -7.90 9.27 4.53
C THR A 126 -6.94 10.02 5.43
N TRP A 127 -7.24 11.28 5.76
CA TRP A 127 -6.36 12.09 6.60
C TRP A 127 -6.37 11.63 8.05
N LYS A 128 -5.22 11.22 8.55
CA LYS A 128 -5.02 10.80 9.95
C LYS A 128 -4.14 11.82 10.66
N VAL A 129 -4.69 12.49 11.65
CA VAL A 129 -3.95 13.38 12.54
C VAL A 129 -3.45 12.57 13.73
N LEU A 130 -2.17 12.22 13.75
CA LEU A 130 -1.55 11.43 14.82
C LEU A 130 -1.28 12.29 16.07
N VAL A 131 -0.86 13.54 15.87
CA VAL A 131 -0.64 14.51 16.92
C VAL A 131 -1.52 15.74 16.67
N PRO A 132 -2.58 15.96 17.48
CA PRO A 132 -3.45 17.12 17.35
C PRO A 132 -2.66 18.45 17.43
N VAL A 133 -3.09 19.46 16.68
CA VAL A 133 -2.39 20.76 16.61
C VAL A 133 -2.18 21.36 18.00
N ALA A 134 -3.19 21.27 18.89
CA ALA A 134 -3.09 21.79 20.26
C ALA A 134 -2.05 21.07 21.14
N ALA A 135 -1.65 19.86 20.77
CA ALA A 135 -0.64 19.08 21.49
C ALA A 135 0.78 19.25 20.91
N ARG A 136 0.91 19.99 19.81
CA ARG A 136 2.22 20.22 19.19
C ARG A 136 2.99 21.30 19.95
N PRO A 137 4.31 21.13 20.14
CA PRO A 137 5.13 22.15 20.76
C PRO A 137 5.05 23.50 20.01
N ALA A 138 4.95 24.59 20.75
CA ALA A 138 4.93 25.94 20.15
C ALA A 138 6.32 26.39 19.67
N ALA A 139 7.38 25.78 20.18
CA ALA A 139 8.77 26.07 19.83
C ALA A 139 9.56 24.77 19.65
N PRO A 140 10.71 24.80 18.95
CA PRO A 140 11.60 23.66 18.82
C PRO A 140 11.99 23.09 20.20
N GLN A 141 11.93 21.76 20.32
CA GLN A 141 12.32 21.03 21.54
C GLN A 141 13.79 20.63 21.56
N HIS A 142 14.60 21.29 20.75
CA HIS A 142 16.04 21.08 20.66
C HIS A 142 16.77 22.40 20.37
N SER A 143 18.06 22.43 20.65
CA SER A 143 18.95 23.55 20.36
C SER A 143 19.84 23.32 19.14
N ARG A 144 19.49 22.33 18.28
CA ARG A 144 20.29 21.99 17.09
C ARG A 144 20.08 23.02 15.99
N ASN A 145 21.08 23.16 15.14
CA ASN A 145 21.03 24.01 13.96
C ASN A 145 20.16 23.37 12.87
N ILE A 146 18.93 23.83 12.74
CA ILE A 146 17.95 23.30 11.77
C ILE A 146 18.40 23.50 10.32
N ASP A 147 19.23 24.52 10.04
CA ASP A 147 19.73 24.81 8.69
C ASP A 147 20.74 23.77 8.19
N ASN A 148 21.27 22.94 9.10
CA ASN A 148 22.19 21.84 8.78
C ASN A 148 21.60 20.46 9.11
N PHE A 149 20.27 20.29 8.99
CA PHE A 149 19.64 18.99 9.06
C PHE A 149 19.57 18.34 7.69
N PHE A 150 19.78 17.02 7.66
CA PHE A 150 19.61 16.21 6.48
C PHE A 150 18.47 15.22 6.70
N SER A 151 17.57 15.10 5.72
CA SER A 151 16.64 13.99 5.64
C SER A 151 17.10 13.02 4.55
N VAL A 152 17.38 11.80 4.95
CA VAL A 152 17.85 10.74 4.05
C VAL A 152 16.72 9.73 3.84
N THR A 153 16.32 9.54 2.59
CA THR A 153 15.33 8.53 2.22
C THR A 153 15.95 7.14 2.23
N LEU A 154 15.49 6.29 3.12
CA LEU A 154 15.82 4.86 3.16
C LEU A 154 14.73 4.12 2.37
N ARG A 155 14.82 4.24 1.05
CA ARG A 155 13.78 3.88 0.09
C ARG A 155 13.22 2.48 0.30
N ASP A 156 14.09 1.49 0.29
CA ASP A 156 13.69 0.08 0.33
C ASP A 156 13.18 -0.35 1.70
N ALA A 157 13.55 0.40 2.74
CA ALA A 157 13.07 0.19 4.10
C ALA A 157 11.75 0.94 4.41
N GLY A 158 11.26 1.79 3.51
CA GLY A 158 10.08 2.63 3.77
C GLY A 158 10.27 3.59 4.95
N LYS A 159 11.46 4.16 5.08
CA LYS A 159 11.84 5.02 6.21
C LYS A 159 12.57 6.26 5.75
N ILE A 160 12.65 7.24 6.64
CA ILE A 160 13.60 8.35 6.55
C ILE A 160 14.48 8.39 7.78
N ALA A 161 15.74 8.80 7.62
CA ALA A 161 16.63 9.15 8.71
C ALA A 161 16.79 10.66 8.76
N LEU A 162 16.69 11.26 9.96
CA LEU A 162 17.06 12.64 10.20
C LEU A 162 18.48 12.67 10.79
N ILE A 163 19.36 13.45 10.19
CA ILE A 163 20.77 13.55 10.56
C ILE A 163 21.08 14.99 10.90
N ASP A 164 21.75 15.19 12.02
CA ASP A 164 22.35 16.45 12.41
C ASP A 164 23.70 16.62 11.68
N GLY A 165 23.77 17.57 10.77
CA GLY A 165 24.97 17.80 9.97
C GLY A 165 26.16 18.36 10.76
N ASP A 166 25.92 19.07 11.86
CA ASP A 166 26.96 19.61 12.71
C ASP A 166 27.66 18.50 13.51
N THR A 167 26.85 17.61 14.11
CA THR A 167 27.38 16.50 14.93
C THR A 167 27.59 15.21 14.14
N LYS A 168 27.02 15.11 12.91
CA LYS A 168 27.04 13.92 12.05
C LYS A 168 26.34 12.70 12.69
N GLN A 169 25.42 12.94 13.60
CA GLN A 169 24.67 11.92 14.30
C GLN A 169 23.27 11.75 13.72
N ILE A 170 22.80 10.51 13.70
CA ILE A 170 21.39 10.22 13.39
C ILE A 170 20.56 10.67 14.58
N ILE A 171 19.62 11.60 14.34
CA ILE A 171 18.68 12.08 15.35
C ILE A 171 17.59 11.04 15.59
N THR A 172 16.99 10.55 14.50
CA THR A 172 15.92 9.54 14.52
C THR A 172 15.76 8.87 13.17
N ILE A 173 15.13 7.69 13.17
CA ILE A 173 14.69 7.00 11.97
C ILE A 173 13.18 6.77 12.10
N LEU A 174 12.40 7.26 11.15
CA LEU A 174 10.95 7.22 11.17
C LEU A 174 10.43 6.31 10.05
N SER A 175 9.46 5.46 10.38
CA SER A 175 8.72 4.68 9.38
C SER A 175 7.72 5.59 8.68
N THR A 176 7.68 5.51 7.36
CA THR A 176 6.83 6.30 6.47
C THR A 176 6.18 5.39 5.43
N GLY A 177 5.75 5.91 4.30
CA GLY A 177 5.13 5.12 3.25
C GLY A 177 6.07 4.12 2.57
N TYR A 178 5.50 3.27 1.73
CA TYR A 178 6.25 2.27 0.97
C TYR A 178 7.16 2.94 -0.08
N ALA A 179 8.37 2.43 -0.21
CA ALA A 179 9.36 2.90 -1.18
C ALA A 179 9.44 4.42 -1.23
N VAL A 180 9.74 5.03 -0.09
CA VAL A 180 9.87 6.48 0.09
C VAL A 180 10.76 7.07 -0.99
N HIS A 181 10.27 8.06 -1.70
CA HIS A 181 10.94 8.59 -2.87
C HIS A 181 11.40 10.05 -2.70
N ILE A 182 10.61 10.84 -1.99
CA ILE A 182 10.87 12.27 -1.81
C ILE A 182 10.66 12.64 -0.36
N SER A 183 11.57 13.44 0.20
CA SER A 183 11.36 14.22 1.42
C SER A 183 11.66 15.68 1.13
N ARG A 184 10.78 16.59 1.57
CA ARG A 184 10.88 18.04 1.32
C ARG A 184 10.59 18.81 2.60
N PRO A 185 11.48 19.71 3.04
CA PRO A 185 11.18 20.60 4.16
C PRO A 185 10.14 21.65 3.77
N SER A 186 9.33 22.07 4.74
CA SER A 186 8.52 23.26 4.62
C SER A 186 9.41 24.52 4.59
N HIS A 187 8.86 25.63 4.08
CA HIS A 187 9.57 26.92 4.06
C HIS A 187 10.04 27.36 5.47
N SER A 188 9.25 27.07 6.51
CA SER A 188 9.62 27.40 7.89
C SER A 188 10.69 26.50 8.49
N GLY A 189 11.06 25.39 7.84
CA GLY A 189 11.95 24.37 8.36
C GLY A 189 11.32 23.46 9.42
N ARG A 190 10.08 23.73 9.88
CA ARG A 190 9.43 22.97 10.93
C ARG A 190 8.97 21.59 10.46
N TYR A 191 8.40 21.51 9.26
CA TYR A 191 7.77 20.30 8.76
C TYR A 191 8.59 19.65 7.67
N LEU A 192 8.51 18.34 7.61
CA LEU A 192 9.05 17.54 6.52
C LEU A 192 7.90 16.77 5.86
N TYR A 193 7.70 16.97 4.55
CA TYR A 193 6.75 16.23 3.74
C TYR A 193 7.46 15.04 3.10
N VAL A 194 6.91 13.85 3.33
CA VAL A 194 7.50 12.60 2.82
C VAL A 194 6.48 11.88 1.96
N ILE A 195 6.87 11.48 0.77
CA ILE A 195 5.99 10.84 -0.21
C ILE A 195 6.50 9.44 -0.50
N GLY A 196 5.63 8.45 -0.31
CA GLY A 196 5.85 7.06 -0.70
C GLY A 196 5.22 6.72 -2.06
N ARG A 197 5.61 5.59 -2.64
CA ARG A 197 5.02 5.08 -3.89
C ARG A 197 3.64 4.45 -3.70
N ASP A 198 3.22 4.26 -2.48
CA ASP A 198 1.87 3.86 -2.08
C ASP A 198 0.88 5.04 -2.04
N ALA A 199 1.22 6.16 -2.68
CA ALA A 199 0.46 7.41 -2.69
C ALA A 199 0.21 8.02 -1.28
N LYS A 200 0.98 7.57 -0.29
CA LYS A 200 0.93 8.10 1.07
C LYS A 200 1.80 9.34 1.19
N ILE A 201 1.28 10.36 1.86
CA ILE A 201 2.02 11.56 2.26
C ILE A 201 2.07 11.59 3.78
N ASP A 202 3.27 11.57 4.34
CA ASP A 202 3.51 11.77 5.75
C ASP A 202 3.98 13.21 5.99
N LEU A 203 3.38 13.87 6.98
CA LEU A 203 3.84 15.17 7.49
C LEU A 203 4.48 14.93 8.85
N ILE A 204 5.76 15.25 8.95
CA ILE A 204 6.56 15.11 10.17
C ILE A 204 6.83 16.50 10.73
N ASP A 205 6.60 16.68 12.03
CA ASP A 205 6.87 17.92 12.80
C ASP A 205 8.21 17.78 13.54
#